data_61034a3a388aae04922d58cd1e4379fb
#
_entry.id   61034a3a388aae04922d58cd1e4379fb
#
_cell.length_a   1.000
_cell.length_b   1.000
_cell.length_c   1.000
_cell.angle_alpha   90.00
_cell.angle_beta   90.00
_cell.angle_gamma   90.00
#
_symmetry.space_group_name_H-M   'P 1'
#
loop_
_entity.id
_entity.type
_entity.pdbx_description
1 polymer ?
#
loop_
_entity_poly.entity_id
_entity_poly.type
_entity_poly.pdbx_seq_one_letter_code
_entity_poly.pdbx_strand_id
1 'polypeptide(L)'
;MNKSSMFFHMLKPFKQVTITTRQLSKESMCNDTAIEYCANIVKQYDYENFMATLLMTKALRSPALVLRAFNVEVARVQDQTSDAQTAEFRLQFWLDTLKTIYKKEQSIKNIPANPIAQELFKICKSYGLQKRQLDKLITSRSELMRTKHFKTLNDVEKYAEDSVSPIYYLLLSVAGVSNVHADHAASHLGKAQGITNILRSVRVSSYHKIVTMPMDMLMKHNVSQEEVLRSTDSENMRSVAFEIASRANSHLLMARSIDVPSISKQIFLPAISVDHYLTKLQKLNFNLFHNSLLLSSATLPFSLYYNRVLKKY
;
A
#
# COMPACT_ATOMS: atom_id res chain seq x y z
N MET A 1 -3.64 -25.00 16.02
CA MET A 1 -3.54 -23.59 16.41
C MET A 1 -3.12 -22.80 15.17
N ASN A 2 -4.05 -22.03 14.60
CA ASN A 2 -3.88 -21.38 13.30
C ASN A 2 -2.97 -20.14 13.40
N LYS A 3 -1.76 -20.22 12.80
CA LYS A 3 -0.73 -19.18 12.81
C LYS A 3 -0.82 -18.19 11.62
N SER A 4 -1.94 -18.11 10.90
CA SER A 4 -2.03 -17.44 9.59
C SER A 4 -2.54 -16.00 9.57
N SER A 5 -2.63 -15.28 10.70
CA SER A 5 -3.34 -13.99 10.70
C SER A 5 -2.49 -12.76 11.12
N MET A 6 -1.15 -12.81 11.05
CA MET A 6 -0.33 -11.83 11.76
C MET A 6 0.22 -10.66 10.92
N PHE A 7 0.20 -10.75 9.59
CA PHE A 7 0.84 -9.74 8.74
C PHE A 7 0.13 -8.38 8.72
N PHE A 8 -1.17 -8.37 9.02
CA PHE A 8 -1.98 -7.14 9.06
C PHE A 8 -2.47 -6.76 10.46
N HIS A 9 -2.15 -7.54 11.50
CA HIS A 9 -2.58 -7.21 12.87
C HIS A 9 -1.87 -6.00 13.50
N MET A 10 -0.82 -5.50 12.89
CA MET A 10 -0.07 -4.35 13.41
C MET A 10 -0.67 -2.98 13.11
N LEU A 11 -1.76 -2.90 12.34
CA LEU A 11 -2.46 -1.64 12.06
C LEU A 11 -3.77 -1.48 12.86
N LYS A 12 -4.00 -2.29 13.92
CA LYS A 12 -5.17 -2.10 14.77
C LYS A 12 -4.97 -0.90 15.70
N PRO A 13 -5.85 0.11 15.64
CA PRO A 13 -5.91 1.13 16.67
C PRO A 13 -6.43 0.52 17.98
N PHE A 14 -5.92 1.02 19.08
CA PHE A 14 -6.33 0.78 20.46
C PHE A 14 -7.78 0.31 20.62
N LYS A 15 -7.97 -0.90 21.18
CA LYS A 15 -9.05 -1.23 22.10
C LYS A 15 -8.66 -2.39 22.99
N GLN A 16 -8.17 -2.08 24.17
CA GLN A 16 -8.51 -2.92 25.33
C GLN A 16 -9.53 -2.14 26.13
N VAL A 17 -10.79 -2.36 25.81
CA VAL A 17 -11.89 -2.24 26.76
C VAL A 17 -12.49 -3.63 26.81
N THR A 18 -12.33 -4.27 27.94
CA THR A 18 -12.94 -5.54 28.28
C THR A 18 -14.45 -5.39 28.12
N ILE A 19 -15.00 -5.90 27.05
CA ILE A 19 -16.44 -6.12 26.91
C ILE A 19 -16.63 -7.64 26.83
N THR A 20 -17.27 -8.13 27.85
CA THR A 20 -17.81 -9.48 28.02
C THR A 20 -18.29 -10.05 26.69
N THR A 21 -17.78 -11.21 26.32
CA THR A 21 -18.27 -12.02 25.21
C THR A 21 -19.74 -12.38 25.42
N ARG A 22 -20.62 -11.52 24.93
CA ARG A 22 -21.98 -11.93 24.61
C ARG A 22 -21.94 -12.43 23.17
N GLN A 23 -22.33 -13.67 22.98
CA GLN A 23 -22.62 -14.28 21.70
C GLN A 23 -23.46 -13.32 20.85
N LEU A 24 -22.81 -12.61 19.93
CA LEU A 24 -23.53 -11.97 18.85
C LEU A 24 -23.83 -13.08 17.86
N SER A 25 -25.09 -13.49 17.89
CA SER A 25 -25.75 -14.35 16.95
C SER A 25 -25.35 -14.02 15.49
N LYS A 26 -25.29 -15.06 14.68
CA LYS A 26 -25.08 -15.07 13.22
C LYS A 26 -26.19 -14.35 12.42
N GLU A 27 -26.75 -13.27 12.90
CA GLU A 27 -27.85 -12.55 12.26
C GLU A 27 -27.66 -11.04 12.36
N SER A 28 -26.66 -10.55 11.66
CA SER A 28 -26.69 -9.27 10.96
C SER A 28 -25.65 -9.33 9.84
N MET A 29 -25.94 -10.06 8.77
CA MET A 29 -25.44 -9.69 7.46
C MET A 29 -26.14 -8.36 7.15
N CYS A 30 -25.58 -7.28 7.73
CA CYS A 30 -25.87 -5.93 7.30
C CYS A 30 -25.65 -5.91 5.79
N ASN A 31 -26.63 -5.43 5.04
CA ASN A 31 -26.51 -5.14 3.61
C ASN A 31 -25.50 -3.99 3.40
N ASP A 32 -24.25 -4.23 3.75
CA ASP A 32 -23.17 -3.28 3.43
C ASP A 32 -23.17 -3.10 1.92
N THR A 33 -23.30 -1.87 1.47
CA THR A 33 -23.14 -1.57 0.05
C THR A 33 -21.74 -2.01 -0.39
N ALA A 34 -21.56 -2.36 -1.66
CA ALA A 34 -20.25 -2.78 -2.17
C ALA A 34 -19.16 -1.71 -1.92
N ILE A 35 -19.54 -0.43 -1.88
CA ILE A 35 -18.62 0.68 -1.52
C ILE A 35 -18.25 0.64 -0.04
N GLU A 36 -19.18 0.37 0.86
CA GLU A 36 -18.90 0.22 2.31
C GLU A 36 -17.96 -0.97 2.56
N TYR A 37 -18.16 -2.07 1.85
CA TYR A 37 -17.23 -3.20 1.88
C TYR A 37 -15.80 -2.77 1.47
N CYS A 38 -15.65 -2.03 0.36
CA CYS A 38 -14.36 -1.49 -0.07
C CYS A 38 -13.77 -0.55 0.99
N ALA A 39 -14.58 0.35 1.56
CA ALA A 39 -14.15 1.27 2.60
C ALA A 39 -13.67 0.54 3.86
N ASN A 40 -14.38 -0.50 4.28
CA ASN A 40 -14.02 -1.31 5.46
C ASN A 40 -12.68 -2.05 5.26
N ILE A 41 -12.44 -2.60 4.06
CA ILE A 41 -11.15 -3.22 3.73
C ILE A 41 -10.02 -2.21 3.82
N VAL A 42 -10.16 -1.04 3.19
CA VAL A 42 -9.11 -0.01 3.23
C VAL A 42 -8.91 0.50 4.65
N LYS A 43 -9.98 0.74 5.41
CA LYS A 43 -9.91 1.16 6.81
C LYS A 43 -9.17 0.14 7.68
N GLN A 44 -9.39 -1.14 7.45
CA GLN A 44 -8.79 -2.23 8.24
C GLN A 44 -7.32 -2.45 7.92
N TYR A 45 -6.94 -2.36 6.63
CA TYR A 45 -5.65 -2.83 6.14
C TYR A 45 -4.75 -1.74 5.56
N ASP A 46 -5.28 -0.54 5.30
CA ASP A 46 -4.54 0.60 4.75
C ASP A 46 -5.04 1.90 5.36
N TYR A 47 -5.02 1.97 6.71
CA TYR A 47 -5.67 3.01 7.51
C TYR A 47 -5.15 4.43 7.20
N GLU A 48 -3.85 4.61 6.98
CA GLU A 48 -3.27 5.92 6.66
C GLU A 48 -3.80 6.46 5.32
N ASN A 49 -3.83 5.60 4.30
CA ASN A 49 -4.41 5.94 3.01
C ASN A 49 -5.95 6.07 3.06
N PHE A 50 -6.62 5.34 3.94
CA PHE A 50 -8.04 5.54 4.21
C PHE A 50 -8.31 6.96 4.72
N MET A 51 -7.58 7.42 5.73
CA MET A 51 -7.71 8.78 6.25
C MET A 51 -7.43 9.85 5.18
N ALA A 52 -6.36 9.69 4.39
CA ALA A 52 -6.05 10.57 3.28
C ALA A 52 -7.19 10.60 2.23
N THR A 53 -7.81 9.45 1.95
CA THR A 53 -8.92 9.33 1.00
C THR A 53 -10.18 10.05 1.50
N LEU A 54 -10.48 10.01 2.80
CA LEU A 54 -11.62 10.73 3.37
C LEU A 54 -11.52 12.26 3.21
N LEU A 55 -10.30 12.79 3.08
CA LEU A 55 -10.04 14.21 2.86
C LEU A 55 -10.13 14.64 1.39
N MET A 56 -10.29 13.70 0.46
CA MET A 56 -10.51 14.01 -0.96
C MET A 56 -11.91 14.58 -1.18
N THR A 57 -12.12 15.24 -2.30
CA THR A 57 -13.46 15.69 -2.74
C THR A 57 -14.40 14.50 -2.90
N LYS A 58 -15.71 14.72 -2.70
CA LYS A 58 -16.73 13.65 -2.73
C LYS A 58 -16.67 12.79 -4.00
N ALA A 59 -16.44 13.42 -5.15
CA ALA A 59 -16.35 12.72 -6.42
C ALA A 59 -15.17 11.74 -6.52
N LEU A 60 -14.07 11.99 -5.81
CA LEU A 60 -12.88 11.14 -5.85
C LEU A 60 -12.88 10.05 -4.78
N ARG A 61 -13.65 10.19 -3.68
CA ARG A 61 -13.60 9.27 -2.53
C ARG A 61 -13.99 7.84 -2.90
N SER A 62 -15.16 7.66 -3.53
CA SER A 62 -15.64 6.31 -3.88
C SER A 62 -14.70 5.60 -4.85
N PRO A 63 -14.28 6.19 -5.99
CA PRO A 63 -13.30 5.55 -6.86
C PRO A 63 -11.97 5.26 -6.15
N ALA A 64 -11.50 6.16 -5.29
CA ALA A 64 -10.26 5.96 -4.54
C ALA A 64 -10.36 4.79 -3.56
N LEU A 65 -11.49 4.63 -2.86
CA LEU A 65 -11.72 3.49 -1.97
C LEU A 65 -11.73 2.17 -2.75
N VAL A 66 -12.35 2.13 -3.93
CA VAL A 66 -12.37 0.92 -4.78
C VAL A 66 -10.98 0.55 -5.26
N LEU A 67 -10.22 1.52 -5.80
CA LEU A 67 -8.85 1.28 -6.27
C LEU A 67 -7.92 0.82 -5.14
N ARG A 68 -8.05 1.43 -3.95
CA ARG A 68 -7.26 1.03 -2.77
C ARG A 68 -7.70 -0.32 -2.22
N ALA A 69 -9.01 -0.63 -2.21
CA ALA A 69 -9.49 -1.95 -1.81
C ALA A 69 -8.95 -3.05 -2.73
N PHE A 70 -8.98 -2.83 -4.04
CA PHE A 70 -8.36 -3.74 -5.01
C PHE A 70 -6.86 -3.92 -4.73
N ASN A 71 -6.12 -2.82 -4.50
CA ASN A 71 -4.71 -2.88 -4.18
C ASN A 71 -4.44 -3.67 -2.87
N VAL A 72 -5.27 -3.48 -1.85
CA VAL A 72 -5.18 -4.22 -0.57
C VAL A 72 -5.42 -5.71 -0.78
N GLU A 73 -6.46 -6.08 -1.55
CA GLU A 73 -6.75 -7.49 -1.83
C GLU A 73 -5.57 -8.19 -2.52
N VAL A 74 -5.02 -7.55 -3.56
CA VAL A 74 -3.86 -8.10 -4.28
C VAL A 74 -2.61 -8.15 -3.39
N ALA A 75 -2.38 -7.14 -2.55
CA ALA A 75 -1.23 -7.10 -1.65
C ALA A 75 -1.29 -8.18 -0.57
N ARG A 76 -2.50 -8.54 -0.11
CA ARG A 76 -2.70 -9.51 0.96
C ARG A 76 -2.69 -10.97 0.51
N VAL A 77 -2.63 -11.23 -0.78
CA VAL A 77 -2.66 -12.61 -1.29
C VAL A 77 -1.59 -13.46 -0.62
N GLN A 78 -0.37 -12.95 -0.52
CA GLN A 78 0.74 -13.67 0.12
C GLN A 78 0.48 -14.01 1.59
N ASP A 79 -0.16 -13.10 2.33
CA ASP A 79 -0.42 -13.26 3.77
C ASP A 79 -1.60 -14.19 4.06
N GLN A 80 -2.50 -14.33 3.10
CA GLN A 80 -3.73 -15.11 3.23
C GLN A 80 -3.60 -16.56 2.75
N THR A 81 -2.46 -16.92 2.17
CA THR A 81 -2.23 -18.23 1.59
C THR A 81 -1.13 -18.96 2.34
N SER A 82 -1.30 -20.26 2.50
CA SER A 82 -0.30 -21.14 3.13
C SER A 82 0.76 -21.64 2.15
N ASP A 83 0.46 -21.59 0.85
CA ASP A 83 1.31 -22.10 -0.20
C ASP A 83 1.35 -21.16 -1.41
N ALA A 84 2.44 -21.23 -2.18
CA ALA A 84 2.69 -20.37 -3.32
C ALA A 84 1.72 -20.63 -4.49
N GLN A 85 1.25 -21.86 -4.67
CA GLN A 85 0.34 -22.21 -5.76
C GLN A 85 -1.04 -21.58 -5.56
N THR A 86 -1.59 -21.67 -4.34
CA THR A 86 -2.85 -21.00 -3.99
C THR A 86 -2.74 -19.49 -4.14
N ALA A 87 -1.60 -18.91 -3.77
CA ALA A 87 -1.34 -17.49 -3.97
C ALA A 87 -1.35 -17.10 -5.46
N GLU A 88 -0.69 -17.90 -6.31
CA GLU A 88 -0.65 -17.68 -7.76
C GLU A 88 -2.06 -17.78 -8.38
N PHE A 89 -2.89 -18.76 -7.98
CA PHE A 89 -4.28 -18.86 -8.43
C PHE A 89 -5.12 -17.64 -8.05
N ARG A 90 -4.93 -17.08 -6.85
CA ARG A 90 -5.65 -15.85 -6.45
C ARG A 90 -5.22 -14.64 -7.27
N LEU A 91 -3.93 -14.49 -7.57
CA LEU A 91 -3.47 -13.43 -8.46
C LEU A 91 -3.97 -13.64 -9.88
N GLN A 92 -4.01 -14.88 -10.37
CA GLN A 92 -4.56 -15.21 -11.69
C GLN A 92 -6.05 -14.90 -11.78
N PHE A 93 -6.84 -15.18 -10.73
CA PHE A 93 -8.24 -14.76 -10.65
C PHE A 93 -8.41 -13.26 -10.92
N TRP A 94 -7.57 -12.42 -10.32
CA TRP A 94 -7.62 -10.98 -10.54
C TRP A 94 -7.20 -10.58 -11.96
N LEU A 95 -6.19 -11.24 -12.54
CA LEU A 95 -5.79 -11.02 -13.94
C LEU A 95 -6.92 -11.38 -14.90
N ASP A 96 -7.63 -12.48 -14.68
CA ASP A 96 -8.74 -12.91 -15.53
C ASP A 96 -9.98 -12.03 -15.32
N THR A 97 -10.21 -11.55 -14.10
CA THR A 97 -11.21 -10.54 -13.81
C THR A 97 -10.93 -9.25 -14.60
N LEU A 98 -9.68 -8.76 -14.59
CA LEU A 98 -9.31 -7.58 -15.39
C LEU A 98 -9.47 -7.83 -16.90
N LYS A 99 -9.05 -9.01 -17.42
CA LYS A 99 -9.29 -9.37 -18.82
C LYS A 99 -10.77 -9.28 -19.17
N THR A 100 -11.64 -9.75 -18.26
CA THR A 100 -13.09 -9.70 -18.45
C THR A 100 -13.60 -8.27 -18.42
N ILE A 101 -13.20 -7.43 -17.45
CA ILE A 101 -13.59 -6.01 -17.35
C ILE A 101 -13.30 -5.25 -18.65
N TYR A 102 -12.19 -5.54 -19.31
CA TYR A 102 -11.73 -4.81 -20.52
C TYR A 102 -12.13 -5.44 -21.85
N LYS A 103 -12.91 -6.53 -21.86
CA LYS A 103 -13.50 -7.04 -23.10
C LYS A 103 -14.52 -6.03 -23.66
N LYS A 104 -14.71 -6.03 -24.97
CA LYS A 104 -15.77 -5.25 -25.64
C LYS A 104 -17.15 -5.76 -25.18
N GLU A 105 -18.11 -4.86 -25.06
CA GLU A 105 -19.54 -5.16 -24.78
C GLU A 105 -19.80 -5.98 -23.50
N GLN A 106 -19.00 -5.80 -22.45
CA GLN A 106 -19.21 -6.50 -21.20
C GLN A 106 -20.34 -5.90 -20.36
N SER A 107 -21.13 -6.79 -19.77
CA SER A 107 -22.14 -6.48 -18.75
C SER A 107 -21.61 -6.82 -17.36
N ILE A 108 -22.11 -6.14 -16.34
CA ILE A 108 -21.80 -6.44 -14.93
C ILE A 108 -22.14 -7.89 -14.56
N LYS A 109 -23.10 -8.52 -15.25
CA LYS A 109 -23.49 -9.92 -15.05
C LYS A 109 -22.35 -10.92 -15.32
N ASN A 110 -21.38 -10.53 -16.15
CA ASN A 110 -20.23 -11.36 -16.51
C ASN A 110 -19.04 -11.17 -15.56
N ILE A 111 -19.14 -10.22 -14.62
CA ILE A 111 -18.10 -9.95 -13.63
C ILE A 111 -18.35 -10.86 -12.41
N PRO A 112 -17.28 -11.44 -11.83
CA PRO A 112 -17.44 -12.24 -10.61
C PRO A 112 -18.28 -11.53 -9.54
N ALA A 113 -19.06 -12.30 -8.79
CA ALA A 113 -19.88 -11.79 -7.68
C ALA A 113 -19.01 -11.42 -6.45
N ASN A 114 -17.98 -10.61 -6.70
CA ASN A 114 -17.08 -10.05 -5.70
C ASN A 114 -17.34 -8.53 -5.65
N PRO A 115 -17.61 -7.94 -4.47
CA PRO A 115 -17.95 -6.52 -4.36
C PRO A 115 -16.90 -5.59 -4.97
N ILE A 116 -15.60 -5.88 -4.76
CA ILE A 116 -14.51 -5.07 -5.32
C ILE A 116 -14.47 -5.20 -6.83
N ALA A 117 -14.63 -6.42 -7.39
CA ALA A 117 -14.61 -6.64 -8.84
C ALA A 117 -15.74 -5.90 -9.54
N GLN A 118 -16.94 -5.91 -8.96
CA GLN A 118 -18.11 -5.21 -9.51
C GLN A 118 -17.96 -3.68 -9.47
N GLU A 119 -17.47 -3.13 -8.36
CA GLU A 119 -17.21 -1.69 -8.26
C GLU A 119 -16.03 -1.28 -9.14
N LEU A 120 -14.98 -2.11 -9.24
CA LEU A 120 -13.86 -1.88 -10.15
C LEU A 120 -14.32 -1.82 -11.61
N PHE A 121 -15.24 -2.71 -12.03
CA PHE A 121 -15.84 -2.67 -13.36
C PHE A 121 -16.55 -1.32 -13.61
N LYS A 122 -17.36 -0.85 -12.65
CA LYS A 122 -18.09 0.43 -12.78
C LYS A 122 -17.11 1.60 -12.97
N ILE A 123 -16.09 1.72 -12.12
CA ILE A 123 -15.15 2.83 -12.22
C ILE A 123 -14.25 2.74 -13.46
N CYS A 124 -13.84 1.53 -13.88
CA CYS A 124 -13.08 1.35 -15.12
C CYS A 124 -13.88 1.83 -16.34
N LYS A 125 -15.16 1.52 -16.40
CA LYS A 125 -16.06 1.97 -17.46
C LYS A 125 -16.32 3.47 -17.41
N SER A 126 -16.59 4.02 -16.21
CA SER A 126 -16.96 5.44 -16.05
C SER A 126 -15.80 6.38 -16.32
N TYR A 127 -14.57 6.00 -15.97
CA TYR A 127 -13.39 6.87 -16.06
C TYR A 127 -12.38 6.44 -17.13
N GLY A 128 -12.64 5.38 -17.88
CA GLY A 128 -11.73 4.90 -18.93
C GLY A 128 -10.34 4.52 -18.39
N LEU A 129 -10.28 3.89 -17.22
CA LEU A 129 -9.01 3.61 -16.56
C LEU A 129 -8.12 2.68 -17.39
N GLN A 130 -6.82 2.90 -17.36
CA GLN A 130 -5.86 2.10 -18.12
C GLN A 130 -5.63 0.73 -17.48
N LYS A 131 -5.96 -0.34 -18.20
CA LYS A 131 -5.74 -1.74 -17.77
C LYS A 131 -4.29 -1.99 -17.32
N ARG A 132 -3.32 -1.46 -18.06
CA ARG A 132 -1.88 -1.63 -17.77
C ARG A 132 -1.52 -1.26 -16.32
N GLN A 133 -2.13 -0.21 -15.76
CA GLN A 133 -1.83 0.21 -14.40
C GLN A 133 -2.37 -0.79 -13.36
N LEU A 134 -3.55 -1.36 -13.62
CA LEU A 134 -4.12 -2.41 -12.76
C LEU A 134 -3.35 -3.72 -12.87
N ASP A 135 -2.93 -4.11 -14.09
CA ASP A 135 -2.09 -5.29 -14.30
C ASP A 135 -0.76 -5.20 -13.54
N LYS A 136 -0.11 -4.02 -13.54
CA LYS A 136 1.14 -3.78 -12.79
C LYS A 136 1.01 -4.07 -11.30
N LEU A 137 -0.11 -3.68 -10.69
CA LEU A 137 -0.37 -3.97 -9.26
C LEU A 137 -0.38 -5.46 -8.95
N ILE A 138 -0.80 -6.30 -9.89
CA ILE A 138 -0.84 -7.75 -9.72
C ILE A 138 0.53 -8.36 -10.06
N THR A 139 1.06 -8.02 -11.24
CA THR A 139 2.27 -8.67 -11.78
C THR A 139 3.51 -8.39 -10.94
N SER A 140 3.65 -7.18 -10.37
CA SER A 140 4.76 -6.84 -9.48
C SER A 140 4.79 -7.76 -8.24
N ARG A 141 3.63 -8.08 -7.69
CA ARG A 141 3.51 -8.96 -6.52
C ARG A 141 3.74 -10.43 -6.87
N SER A 142 3.22 -10.87 -8.02
CA SER A 142 3.51 -12.22 -8.54
C SER A 142 5.02 -12.41 -8.75
N GLU A 143 5.70 -11.41 -9.29
CA GLU A 143 7.15 -11.44 -9.50
C GLU A 143 7.91 -11.52 -8.16
N LEU A 144 7.55 -10.69 -7.17
CA LEU A 144 8.17 -10.73 -5.85
C LEU A 144 7.94 -12.07 -5.15
N MET A 145 6.75 -12.65 -5.25
CA MET A 145 6.45 -13.97 -4.67
C MET A 145 7.30 -15.08 -5.28
N ARG A 146 7.64 -14.98 -6.58
CA ARG A 146 8.48 -15.93 -7.29
C ARG A 146 9.95 -15.75 -6.94
N THR A 147 10.45 -14.51 -6.90
CA THR A 147 11.86 -14.19 -6.62
C THR A 147 12.22 -14.27 -5.14
N LYS A 148 11.26 -13.92 -4.25
CA LYS A 148 11.35 -13.91 -2.78
C LYS A 148 12.38 -12.94 -2.19
N HIS A 149 13.10 -12.18 -3.00
CA HIS A 149 14.09 -11.20 -2.54
C HIS A 149 14.35 -10.14 -3.61
N PHE A 150 14.91 -9.02 -3.21
CA PHE A 150 15.45 -7.99 -4.09
C PHE A 150 16.98 -8.12 -4.16
N LYS A 151 17.53 -8.13 -5.38
CA LYS A 151 18.99 -8.18 -5.58
C LYS A 151 19.62 -6.82 -5.26
N THR A 152 19.00 -5.75 -5.71
CA THR A 152 19.52 -4.39 -5.63
C THR A 152 18.48 -3.42 -5.08
N LEU A 153 18.93 -2.25 -4.60
CA LEU A 153 18.04 -1.15 -4.25
C LEU A 153 17.20 -0.66 -5.45
N ASN A 154 17.74 -0.75 -6.66
CA ASN A 154 16.99 -0.40 -7.87
C ASN A 154 15.82 -1.38 -8.12
N ASP A 155 15.94 -2.65 -7.76
CA ASP A 155 14.82 -3.60 -7.84
C ASP A 155 13.71 -3.22 -6.86
N VAL A 156 14.06 -2.73 -5.67
CA VAL A 156 13.09 -2.18 -4.70
C VAL A 156 12.37 -0.96 -5.28
N GLU A 157 13.09 -0.04 -5.92
CA GLU A 157 12.50 1.12 -6.59
C GLU A 157 11.54 0.72 -7.72
N LYS A 158 11.96 -0.25 -8.55
CA LYS A 158 11.11 -0.77 -9.63
C LYS A 158 9.85 -1.43 -9.08
N TYR A 159 9.99 -2.24 -8.03
CA TYR A 159 8.84 -2.82 -7.35
C TYR A 159 7.92 -1.75 -6.77
N ALA A 160 8.47 -0.72 -6.13
CA ALA A 160 7.71 0.40 -5.59
C ALA A 160 6.95 1.16 -6.70
N GLU A 161 7.61 1.42 -7.84
CA GLU A 161 7.00 2.03 -9.03
C GLU A 161 5.84 1.18 -9.56
N ASP A 162 5.97 -0.14 -9.64
CA ASP A 162 4.97 -1.01 -10.24
C ASP A 162 3.86 -1.43 -9.25
N SER A 163 4.10 -1.36 -7.93
CA SER A 163 3.15 -1.77 -6.90
C SER A 163 2.40 -0.62 -6.21
N VAL A 164 2.88 0.62 -6.32
CA VAL A 164 2.30 1.79 -5.64
C VAL A 164 1.95 2.92 -6.61
N SER A 165 2.86 3.34 -7.51
CA SER A 165 2.61 4.47 -8.43
C SER A 165 1.35 4.29 -9.29
N PRO A 166 0.95 3.07 -9.72
CA PRO A 166 -0.27 2.89 -10.51
C PRO A 166 -1.54 3.41 -9.82
N ILE A 167 -1.60 3.36 -8.48
CA ILE A 167 -2.73 3.93 -7.73
C ILE A 167 -2.82 5.43 -7.94
N TYR A 168 -1.70 6.13 -7.91
CA TYR A 168 -1.66 7.57 -8.15
C TYR A 168 -2.04 7.92 -9.60
N TYR A 169 -1.51 7.19 -10.59
CA TYR A 169 -1.88 7.39 -11.99
C TYR A 169 -3.38 7.17 -12.25
N LEU A 170 -3.95 6.11 -11.67
CA LEU A 170 -5.38 5.83 -11.78
C LEU A 170 -6.22 6.92 -11.11
N LEU A 171 -5.80 7.43 -9.94
CA LEU A 171 -6.50 8.52 -9.25
C LEU A 171 -6.39 9.85 -10.01
N LEU A 172 -5.25 10.15 -10.65
CA LEU A 172 -5.12 11.31 -11.55
C LEU A 172 -6.07 11.18 -12.75
N SER A 173 -6.19 9.98 -13.33
CA SER A 173 -7.16 9.72 -14.41
C SER A 173 -8.60 9.91 -13.95
N VAL A 174 -8.97 9.43 -12.74
CA VAL A 174 -10.29 9.66 -12.13
C VAL A 174 -10.56 11.15 -11.92
N ALA A 175 -9.53 11.93 -11.56
CA ALA A 175 -9.63 13.38 -11.38
C ALA A 175 -9.64 14.18 -12.70
N GLY A 176 -9.52 13.50 -13.84
CA GLY A 176 -9.43 14.15 -15.15
C GLY A 176 -8.13 14.93 -15.37
N VAL A 177 -7.07 14.58 -14.63
CA VAL A 177 -5.76 15.23 -14.75
C VAL A 177 -4.93 14.50 -15.81
N SER A 178 -4.62 15.19 -16.89
CA SER A 178 -3.66 14.77 -17.92
C SER A 178 -2.50 15.79 -17.92
N ASN A 179 -1.51 15.55 -17.06
CA ASN A 179 -0.40 16.47 -16.85
C ASN A 179 0.89 15.70 -16.52
N VAL A 180 1.91 15.89 -17.36
CA VAL A 180 3.20 15.17 -17.23
C VAL A 180 3.89 15.44 -15.89
N HIS A 181 3.79 16.66 -15.36
CA HIS A 181 4.37 17.00 -14.05
C HIS A 181 3.65 16.25 -12.93
N ALA A 182 2.32 16.13 -13.00
CA ALA A 182 1.56 15.34 -12.03
C ALA A 182 1.90 13.84 -12.11
N ASP A 183 2.09 13.29 -13.31
CA ASP A 183 2.53 11.90 -13.50
C ASP A 183 3.95 11.70 -12.96
N HIS A 184 4.85 12.66 -13.18
CA HIS A 184 6.22 12.60 -12.65
C HIS A 184 6.24 12.66 -11.12
N ALA A 185 5.46 13.56 -10.51
CA ALA A 185 5.29 13.63 -9.06
C ALA A 185 4.68 12.32 -8.50
N ALA A 186 3.69 11.74 -9.20
CA ALA A 186 3.08 10.46 -8.84
C ALA A 186 4.08 9.30 -8.85
N SER A 187 4.98 9.24 -9.86
CA SER A 187 6.06 8.26 -9.92
C SER A 187 6.97 8.37 -8.71
N HIS A 188 7.49 9.55 -8.45
CA HIS A 188 8.37 9.76 -7.31
C HIS A 188 7.69 9.49 -5.96
N LEU A 189 6.46 9.94 -5.77
CA LEU A 189 5.72 9.66 -4.55
C LEU A 189 5.43 8.17 -4.37
N GLY A 190 5.09 7.47 -5.45
CA GLY A 190 4.89 6.02 -5.43
C GLY A 190 6.14 5.26 -5.04
N LYS A 191 7.32 5.66 -5.56
CA LYS A 191 8.62 5.11 -5.14
C LYS A 191 8.89 5.38 -3.67
N ALA A 192 8.73 6.63 -3.22
CA ALA A 192 8.93 6.99 -1.81
C ALA A 192 8.05 6.15 -0.89
N GLN A 193 6.76 6.03 -1.20
CA GLN A 193 5.81 5.24 -0.40
C GLN A 193 6.12 3.75 -0.46
N GLY A 194 6.45 3.21 -1.64
CA GLY A 194 6.75 1.79 -1.81
C GLY A 194 8.02 1.37 -1.07
N ILE A 195 9.11 2.16 -1.15
CA ILE A 195 10.34 1.91 -0.38
C ILE A 195 10.04 1.99 1.12
N THR A 196 9.25 2.98 1.55
CA THR A 196 8.84 3.11 2.95
C THR A 196 8.02 1.90 3.41
N ASN A 197 7.15 1.35 2.57
CA ASN A 197 6.39 0.15 2.87
C ASN A 197 7.30 -1.08 3.01
N ILE A 198 8.36 -1.19 2.21
CA ILE A 198 9.37 -2.25 2.37
C ILE A 198 10.08 -2.10 3.73
N LEU A 199 10.53 -0.90 4.12
CA LEU A 199 11.13 -0.67 5.43
C LEU A 199 10.18 -1.05 6.59
N ARG A 200 8.90 -0.71 6.49
CA ARG A 200 7.87 -1.10 7.47
C ARG A 200 7.68 -2.61 7.56
N SER A 201 7.82 -3.31 6.42
CA SER A 201 7.58 -4.75 6.34
C SER A 201 8.72 -5.61 6.90
N VAL A 202 9.94 -5.09 7.04
CA VAL A 202 11.13 -5.87 7.42
C VAL A 202 10.89 -6.71 8.67
N ARG A 203 10.37 -6.11 9.74
CA ARG A 203 10.11 -6.81 11.00
C ARG A 203 9.05 -7.91 10.85
N VAL A 204 8.04 -7.69 10.02
CA VAL A 204 6.95 -8.66 9.82
C VAL A 204 7.40 -9.76 8.87
N SER A 205 8.12 -9.40 7.82
CA SER A 205 8.67 -10.34 6.84
C SER A 205 9.63 -11.34 7.50
N SER A 206 10.36 -10.93 8.53
CA SER A 206 11.25 -11.82 9.28
C SER A 206 10.49 -12.97 9.99
N TYR A 207 9.28 -12.75 10.47
CA TYR A 207 8.42 -13.84 10.98
C TYR A 207 8.09 -14.90 9.94
N HIS A 208 7.98 -14.49 8.67
CA HIS A 208 7.73 -15.37 7.54
C HIS A 208 9.01 -15.90 6.89
N LYS A 209 10.17 -15.63 7.49
CA LYS A 209 11.49 -15.99 6.96
C LYS A 209 11.76 -15.43 5.56
N ILE A 210 11.26 -14.22 5.29
CA ILE A 210 11.46 -13.50 4.04
C ILE A 210 12.36 -12.29 4.31
N VAL A 211 13.40 -12.14 3.52
CA VAL A 211 14.30 -10.98 3.57
C VAL A 211 13.88 -10.00 2.48
N THR A 212 13.20 -8.92 2.87
CA THR A 212 12.74 -7.87 1.94
C THR A 212 13.77 -6.77 1.72
N MET A 213 14.89 -6.79 2.46
CA MET A 213 15.99 -5.85 2.27
C MET A 213 16.81 -6.21 1.01
N PRO A 214 17.27 -5.22 0.22
CA PRO A 214 18.07 -5.49 -0.98
C PRO A 214 19.43 -6.07 -0.62
N MET A 215 19.80 -7.14 -1.32
CA MET A 215 21.00 -7.93 -1.02
C MET A 215 22.30 -7.14 -1.18
N ASP A 216 22.37 -6.25 -2.17
CA ASP A 216 23.52 -5.37 -2.38
C ASP A 216 23.79 -4.45 -1.17
N MET A 217 22.73 -3.93 -0.55
CA MET A 217 22.84 -3.09 0.64
C MET A 217 23.29 -3.90 1.86
N LEU A 218 22.74 -5.11 2.03
CA LEU A 218 23.17 -6.00 3.12
C LEU A 218 24.65 -6.37 2.98
N MET A 219 25.09 -6.73 1.77
CA MET A 219 26.52 -7.05 1.53
C MET A 219 27.43 -5.83 1.72
N LYS A 220 27.03 -4.65 1.24
CA LYS A 220 27.79 -3.40 1.39
C LYS A 220 28.09 -3.07 2.86
N HIS A 221 27.15 -3.34 3.74
CA HIS A 221 27.26 -3.04 5.16
C HIS A 221 27.60 -4.26 6.04
N ASN A 222 27.99 -5.39 5.42
CA ASN A 222 28.31 -6.63 6.12
C ASN A 222 27.20 -7.09 7.07
N VAL A 223 25.95 -6.98 6.66
CA VAL A 223 24.78 -7.48 7.39
C VAL A 223 24.38 -8.84 6.83
N SER A 224 24.27 -9.84 7.67
CA SER A 224 23.79 -11.17 7.27
C SER A 224 22.27 -11.21 7.16
N GLN A 225 21.76 -12.10 6.30
CA GLN A 225 20.31 -12.35 6.24
C GLN A 225 19.76 -12.84 7.58
N GLU A 226 20.55 -13.58 8.34
CA GLU A 226 20.18 -14.10 9.64
C GLU A 226 19.96 -12.97 10.66
N GLU A 227 20.76 -11.89 10.63
CA GLU A 227 20.55 -10.71 11.46
C GLU A 227 19.20 -10.05 11.15
N VAL A 228 18.84 -9.93 9.87
CA VAL A 228 17.53 -9.41 9.46
C VAL A 228 16.41 -10.31 9.98
N LEU A 229 16.54 -11.63 9.79
CA LEU A 229 15.52 -12.61 10.21
C LEU A 229 15.35 -12.67 11.74
N ARG A 230 16.43 -12.47 12.49
CA ARG A 230 16.39 -12.39 13.96
C ARG A 230 15.95 -11.03 14.49
N SER A 231 15.72 -10.07 13.59
CA SER A 231 15.39 -8.68 13.96
C SER A 231 16.47 -8.06 14.90
N THR A 232 17.73 -8.33 14.59
CA THR A 232 18.88 -7.85 15.38
C THR A 232 19.13 -6.38 15.05
N ASP A 233 19.10 -5.55 16.08
CA ASP A 233 19.45 -4.13 15.95
C ASP A 233 20.98 -3.97 16.09
N SER A 234 21.66 -3.76 14.98
CA SER A 234 23.10 -3.48 14.91
C SER A 234 23.34 -2.13 14.21
N GLU A 235 24.52 -1.54 14.43
CA GLU A 235 24.92 -0.29 13.75
C GLU A 235 24.96 -0.47 12.22
N ASN A 236 25.44 -1.63 11.77
CA ASN A 236 25.45 -1.98 10.34
C ASN A 236 24.03 -2.05 9.78
N MET A 237 23.08 -2.66 10.50
CA MET A 237 21.69 -2.72 10.09
C MET A 237 21.03 -1.35 10.05
N ARG A 238 21.35 -0.45 10.99
CA ARG A 238 20.89 0.94 10.98
C ARG A 238 21.45 1.71 9.78
N SER A 239 22.70 1.43 9.38
CA SER A 239 23.33 2.03 8.19
C SER A 239 22.63 1.59 6.90
N VAL A 240 22.25 0.31 6.78
CA VAL A 240 21.41 -0.18 5.68
C VAL A 240 20.06 0.55 5.66
N ALA A 241 19.40 0.62 6.82
CA ALA A 241 18.11 1.30 6.96
C ALA A 241 18.19 2.79 6.60
N PHE A 242 19.27 3.46 6.99
CA PHE A 242 19.55 4.85 6.67
C PHE A 242 19.65 5.07 5.15
N GLU A 243 20.43 4.26 4.44
CA GLU A 243 20.58 4.42 2.98
C GLU A 243 19.27 4.23 2.23
N ILE A 244 18.51 3.20 2.60
CA ILE A 244 17.20 2.92 1.98
C ILE A 244 16.20 4.04 2.31
N ALA A 245 16.17 4.48 3.58
CA ALA A 245 15.31 5.60 3.99
C ALA A 245 15.69 6.92 3.30
N SER A 246 17.00 7.17 3.12
CA SER A 246 17.51 8.34 2.39
C SER A 246 17.06 8.32 0.94
N ARG A 247 17.03 7.16 0.30
CA ARG A 247 16.51 7.01 -1.07
C ARG A 247 15.01 7.32 -1.13
N ALA A 248 14.24 6.80 -0.16
CA ALA A 248 12.80 7.12 -0.06
C ALA A 248 12.56 8.62 0.14
N ASN A 249 13.35 9.26 1.02
CA ASN A 249 13.26 10.69 1.28
C ASN A 249 13.64 11.52 0.03
N SER A 250 14.67 11.14 -0.72
CA SER A 250 15.04 11.80 -1.97
C SER A 250 13.89 11.79 -2.98
N HIS A 251 13.20 10.67 -3.11
CA HIS A 251 12.00 10.59 -3.96
C HIS A 251 10.86 11.46 -3.42
N LEU A 252 10.64 11.50 -2.12
CA LEU A 252 9.61 12.33 -1.49
C LEU A 252 9.87 13.83 -1.75
N LEU A 253 11.12 14.28 -1.55
CA LEU A 253 11.51 15.65 -1.82
C LEU A 253 11.37 16.01 -3.30
N MET A 254 11.76 15.09 -4.20
CA MET A 254 11.60 15.28 -5.64
C MET A 254 10.11 15.40 -6.01
N ALA A 255 9.23 14.55 -5.46
CA ALA A 255 7.79 14.67 -5.71
C ALA A 255 7.26 16.05 -5.29
N ARG A 256 7.70 16.55 -4.13
CA ARG A 256 7.28 17.85 -3.58
C ARG A 256 7.86 19.07 -4.32
N SER A 257 8.98 18.91 -5.02
CA SER A 257 9.60 20.00 -5.82
C SER A 257 8.88 20.26 -7.14
N ILE A 258 8.08 19.31 -7.60
CA ILE A 258 7.36 19.42 -8.87
C ILE A 258 6.07 20.21 -8.66
N ASP A 259 5.86 21.27 -9.45
CA ASP A 259 4.59 21.99 -9.42
C ASP A 259 3.51 21.18 -10.14
N VAL A 260 2.38 20.97 -9.44
CA VAL A 260 1.28 20.11 -9.89
C VAL A 260 -0.07 20.83 -9.78
N PRO A 261 -1.05 20.48 -10.62
CA PRO A 261 -2.40 21.02 -10.52
C PRO A 261 -2.97 20.88 -9.10
N SER A 262 -3.69 21.90 -8.62
CA SER A 262 -4.21 21.93 -7.24
C SER A 262 -5.07 20.71 -6.87
N ILE A 263 -5.80 20.15 -7.86
CA ILE A 263 -6.61 18.94 -7.65
C ILE A 263 -5.75 17.70 -7.34
N SER A 264 -4.53 17.62 -7.89
CA SER A 264 -3.60 16.50 -7.66
C SER A 264 -3.09 16.49 -6.22
N LYS A 265 -2.97 17.64 -5.58
CA LYS A 265 -2.42 17.76 -4.21
C LYS A 265 -3.22 16.95 -3.18
N GLN A 266 -4.55 16.82 -3.35
CA GLN A 266 -5.35 15.96 -2.47
C GLN A 266 -5.12 14.46 -2.71
N ILE A 267 -4.73 14.07 -3.94
CA ILE A 267 -4.38 12.70 -4.29
C ILE A 267 -3.04 12.33 -3.66
N PHE A 268 -2.14 13.29 -3.52
CA PHE A 268 -0.78 13.11 -3.00
C PHE A 268 -0.66 13.27 -1.47
N LEU A 269 -1.76 13.48 -0.75
CA LEU A 269 -1.77 13.54 0.72
C LEU A 269 -1.05 12.38 1.44
N PRO A 270 -1.00 11.13 0.90
CA PRO A 270 -0.19 10.07 1.51
C PRO A 270 1.29 10.40 1.69
N ALA A 271 1.83 11.40 0.99
CA ALA A 271 3.17 11.93 1.22
C ALA A 271 3.41 12.32 2.69
N ILE A 272 2.38 12.82 3.37
CA ILE A 272 2.45 13.17 4.80
C ILE A 272 2.69 11.94 5.67
N SER A 273 2.06 10.81 5.34
CA SER A 273 2.28 9.55 6.08
C SER A 273 3.69 9.00 5.87
N VAL A 274 4.20 9.12 4.65
CA VAL A 274 5.60 8.74 4.31
C VAL A 274 6.57 9.60 5.12
N ASP A 275 6.39 10.90 5.11
CA ASP A 275 7.22 11.87 5.84
C ASP A 275 7.20 11.60 7.36
N HIS A 276 6.02 11.40 7.93
CA HIS A 276 5.87 11.04 9.35
C HIS A 276 6.63 9.77 9.71
N TYR A 277 6.57 8.73 8.87
CA TYR A 277 7.30 7.50 9.13
C TYR A 277 8.82 7.71 9.04
N LEU A 278 9.31 8.35 7.98
CA LEU A 278 10.74 8.60 7.79
C LEU A 278 11.31 9.48 8.91
N THR A 279 10.59 10.54 9.31
CA THR A 279 10.96 11.39 10.44
C THR A 279 11.01 10.60 11.75
N LYS A 280 10.04 9.72 11.97
CA LYS A 280 10.01 8.86 13.17
C LYS A 280 11.17 7.87 13.18
N LEU A 281 11.47 7.25 12.03
CA LEU A 281 12.59 6.34 11.88
C LEU A 281 13.92 7.04 12.12
N GLN A 282 14.11 8.26 11.62
CA GLN A 282 15.27 9.09 11.87
C GLN A 282 15.45 9.38 13.38
N LYS A 283 14.38 9.76 14.09
CA LYS A 283 14.40 9.99 15.55
C LYS A 283 14.78 8.74 16.34
N LEU A 284 14.57 7.56 15.79
CA LEU A 284 14.94 6.27 16.35
C LEU A 284 16.32 5.79 15.88
N ASN A 285 17.11 6.69 15.31
CA ASN A 285 18.44 6.36 14.77
C ASN A 285 18.36 5.14 13.82
N PHE A 286 17.38 5.12 12.94
CA PHE A 286 17.14 4.08 11.92
C PHE A 286 16.99 2.65 12.45
N ASN A 287 16.65 2.48 13.72
CA ASN A 287 16.31 1.18 14.29
C ASN A 287 14.93 0.71 13.77
N LEU A 288 14.91 -0.17 12.76
CA LEU A 288 13.69 -0.73 12.16
C LEU A 288 12.90 -1.63 13.11
N PHE A 289 13.53 -2.15 14.15
CA PHE A 289 12.94 -3.11 15.08
C PHE A 289 12.36 -2.46 16.34
N HIS A 290 12.44 -1.13 16.45
CA HIS A 290 11.93 -0.41 17.61
C HIS A 290 10.38 -0.49 17.69
N ASN A 291 9.85 -0.83 18.87
CA ASN A 291 8.42 -1.07 19.09
C ASN A 291 7.54 0.14 18.74
N SER A 292 8.03 1.36 18.90
CA SER A 292 7.25 2.56 18.62
C SER A 292 6.86 2.68 17.12
N LEU A 293 7.62 2.09 16.19
CA LEU A 293 7.28 2.09 14.77
C LEU A 293 5.98 1.34 14.47
N LEU A 294 5.56 0.43 15.35
CA LEU A 294 4.30 -0.30 15.23
C LEU A 294 3.08 0.55 15.63
N LEU A 295 3.31 1.65 16.35
CA LEU A 295 2.25 2.51 16.84
C LEU A 295 1.90 3.57 15.78
N SER A 296 0.60 3.67 15.48
CA SER A 296 0.09 4.74 14.64
C SER A 296 0.39 6.11 15.25
N SER A 297 0.73 7.08 14.41
CA SER A 297 0.93 8.45 14.87
C SER A 297 -0.41 9.12 15.22
N ALA A 298 -0.58 9.53 16.48
CA ALA A 298 -1.77 10.27 16.92
C ALA A 298 -1.89 11.65 16.24
N THR A 299 -0.77 12.22 15.79
CA THR A 299 -0.75 13.53 15.12
C THR A 299 -1.03 13.46 13.63
N LEU A 300 -0.97 12.28 13.02
CA LEU A 300 -1.14 12.10 11.57
C LEU A 300 -2.50 12.62 11.05
N PRO A 301 -3.66 12.34 11.68
CA PRO A 301 -4.94 12.86 11.21
C PRO A 301 -4.97 14.40 11.15
N PHE A 302 -4.39 15.06 12.15
CA PHE A 302 -4.30 16.53 12.20
C PHE A 302 -3.37 17.06 11.11
N SER A 303 -2.21 16.42 10.91
CA SER A 303 -1.28 16.78 9.86
C SER A 303 -1.88 16.63 8.46
N LEU A 304 -2.60 15.55 8.20
CA LEU A 304 -3.31 15.33 6.93
C LEU A 304 -4.36 16.43 6.71
N TYR A 305 -5.18 16.73 7.71
CA TYR A 305 -6.19 17.78 7.60
C TYR A 305 -5.59 19.16 7.37
N TYR A 306 -4.56 19.53 8.14
CA TYR A 306 -3.86 20.80 8.01
C TYR A 306 -3.25 20.98 6.62
N ASN A 307 -2.52 19.97 6.12
CA ASN A 307 -1.92 20.03 4.78
C ASN A 307 -2.99 20.04 3.68
N ARG A 308 -4.12 19.35 3.88
CA ARG A 308 -5.25 19.41 2.94
C ARG A 308 -5.82 20.83 2.81
N VAL A 309 -5.97 21.53 3.93
CA VAL A 309 -6.46 22.94 3.96
C VAL A 309 -5.45 23.87 3.29
N LEU A 310 -4.17 23.70 3.56
CA LEU A 310 -3.09 24.50 2.96
C LEU A 310 -2.78 24.11 1.49
N LYS A 311 -3.48 23.12 0.94
CA LYS A 311 -3.20 22.55 -0.40
C LYS A 311 -1.73 22.15 -0.57
N LYS A 312 -1.15 21.50 0.45
CA LYS A 312 0.20 20.92 0.48
C LYS A 312 0.15 19.39 0.60
N TYR A 313 1.27 18.73 0.30
CA TYR A 313 1.42 17.28 0.46
C TYR A 313 2.87 16.91 0.79
#